data_f0b327a35c090494d54010e0b63edc53
#
_entry.id   f0b327a35c090494d54010e0b63edc53
#
_cell.length_a   1.000
_cell.length_b   1.000
_cell.length_c   1.000
_cell.angle_alpha   90.00
_cell.angle_beta   90.00
_cell.angle_gamma   90.00
#
_symmetry.space_group_name_H-M   'P 1'
#
loop_
_entity.id
_entity.type
_entity.pdbx_description
1 polymer ?
#
loop_
_entity_poly.entity_id
_entity_poly.type
_entity_poly.pdbx_seq_one_letter_code
_entity_poly.pdbx_strand_id
1 'polypeptide(L)'
;MKITDQTLQQIDRIIKKIADKFPASHEAMLLTDIHLCVSPETGELLVLDDDDKEITRCVIEQWIDEKDDDFYEQVATVLRKQLRSHEELIESMSLLKPYSFVLESEERDEQHEL
;
A
#
# COMPACT_ATOMS: atom_id res chain seq x y z
N MET A 1 -10.89 9.90 12.04
CA MET A 1 -9.40 10.12 11.92
C MET A 1 -9.13 11.17 10.86
N LYS A 2 -8.33 12.16 11.20
CA LYS A 2 -7.91 13.20 10.25
C LYS A 2 -6.50 12.90 9.79
N ILE A 3 -6.33 12.69 8.48
CA ILE A 3 -5.02 12.33 7.92
C ILE A 3 -4.07 13.53 7.95
N THR A 4 -2.91 13.36 8.58
CA THR A 4 -1.90 14.41 8.69
C THR A 4 -1.03 14.46 7.44
N ASP A 5 -0.37 15.62 7.23
CA ASP A 5 0.60 15.77 6.13
C ASP A 5 1.75 14.80 6.27
N GLN A 6 2.19 14.51 7.49
CA GLN A 6 3.25 13.54 7.75
C GLN A 6 2.84 12.15 7.25
N THR A 7 1.59 11.74 7.53
CA THR A 7 1.05 10.47 7.07
C THR A 7 1.03 10.40 5.55
N LEU A 8 0.58 11.47 4.89
CA LEU A 8 0.58 11.53 3.42
C LEU A 8 1.99 11.40 2.85
N GLN A 9 2.97 12.07 3.45
CA GLN A 9 4.36 11.95 3.02
C GLN A 9 4.91 10.55 3.19
N GLN A 10 4.56 9.87 4.28
CA GLN A 10 4.97 8.49 4.52
C GLN A 10 4.37 7.54 3.49
N ILE A 11 3.09 7.72 3.16
CA ILE A 11 2.41 6.92 2.13
C ILE A 11 3.07 7.16 0.77
N ASP A 12 3.34 8.40 0.41
CA ASP A 12 4.01 8.73 -0.86
C ASP A 12 5.39 8.07 -0.95
N ARG A 13 6.12 8.06 0.15
CA ARG A 13 7.44 7.43 0.21
C ARG A 13 7.34 5.91 0.02
N ILE A 14 6.34 5.28 0.61
CA ILE A 14 6.09 3.84 0.44
C ILE A 14 5.76 3.53 -1.02
N ILE A 15 4.92 4.33 -1.66
CA ILE A 15 4.57 4.13 -3.07
C ILE A 15 5.82 4.19 -3.95
N LYS A 16 6.70 5.15 -3.70
CA LYS A 16 7.96 5.28 -4.43
C LYS A 16 8.87 4.08 -4.20
N LYS A 17 8.93 3.57 -2.98
CA LYS A 17 9.72 2.36 -2.67
C LYS A 17 9.17 1.13 -3.37
N ILE A 18 7.85 0.99 -3.47
CA ILE A 18 7.23 -0.09 -4.23
C ILE A 18 7.66 0.01 -5.70
N ALA A 19 7.56 1.20 -6.29
CA ALA A 19 7.96 1.41 -7.68
C ALA A 19 9.44 1.11 -7.92
N ASP A 20 10.30 1.41 -6.94
CA ASP A 20 11.75 1.12 -7.05
C ASP A 20 12.04 -0.38 -7.08
N LYS A 21 11.17 -1.19 -6.50
CA LYS A 21 11.32 -2.66 -6.53
C LYS A 21 10.90 -3.25 -7.88
N PHE A 22 10.11 -2.52 -8.65
CA PHE A 22 9.63 -2.94 -9.96
C PHE A 22 9.95 -1.84 -10.98
N PRO A 23 11.25 -1.56 -11.24
CA PRO A 23 11.62 -0.45 -12.12
C PRO A 23 11.11 -0.63 -13.53
N ALA A 24 10.92 0.48 -14.24
CA ALA A 24 10.46 0.45 -15.60
C ALA A 24 11.38 -0.43 -16.46
N SER A 25 10.77 -1.33 -17.25
CA SER A 25 11.49 -2.28 -18.09
C SER A 25 10.68 -2.51 -19.36
N HIS A 26 11.38 -2.80 -20.46
CA HIS A 26 10.72 -3.20 -21.70
C HIS A 26 10.08 -4.58 -21.59
N GLU A 27 10.47 -5.37 -20.59
CA GLU A 27 9.92 -6.68 -20.33
C GLU A 27 9.20 -6.67 -19.00
N ALA A 28 7.88 -6.89 -19.01
CA ALA A 28 7.13 -7.12 -17.79
C ALA A 28 7.47 -8.50 -17.28
N MET A 29 8.06 -8.60 -16.10
CA MET A 29 8.71 -9.81 -15.63
C MET A 29 7.93 -10.57 -14.58
N LEU A 30 6.98 -9.93 -13.88
CA LEU A 30 6.38 -10.51 -12.69
C LEU A 30 4.86 -10.36 -12.72
N LEU A 31 4.17 -11.47 -12.41
CA LEU A 31 2.72 -11.48 -12.21
C LEU A 31 2.45 -11.56 -10.71
N THR A 32 2.05 -10.45 -10.13
CA THR A 32 1.70 -10.39 -8.70
C THR A 32 0.78 -9.19 -8.43
N ASP A 33 -0.11 -9.35 -7.46
CA ASP A 33 -0.79 -8.21 -6.85
C ASP A 33 0.10 -7.66 -5.74
N ILE A 34 -0.16 -6.44 -5.32
CA ILE A 34 0.55 -5.77 -4.24
C ILE A 34 -0.37 -5.73 -3.03
N HIS A 35 0.05 -6.36 -1.93
CA HIS A 35 -0.73 -6.47 -0.71
C HIS A 35 -0.22 -5.45 0.32
N LEU A 36 -1.11 -4.56 0.74
CA LEU A 36 -0.80 -3.54 1.75
C LEU A 36 -1.45 -3.97 3.07
N CYS A 37 -0.65 -4.59 3.95
CA CYS A 37 -1.13 -5.12 5.22
C CYS A 37 -0.95 -4.09 6.31
N VAL A 38 -2.03 -3.69 6.95
CA VAL A 38 -2.05 -2.62 7.97
C VAL A 38 -2.45 -3.18 9.32
N SER A 39 -1.66 -2.85 10.35
CA SER A 39 -1.97 -3.19 11.73
C SER A 39 -2.18 -1.90 12.54
N PRO A 40 -3.41 -1.63 13.02
CA PRO A 40 -3.63 -0.45 13.85
C PRO A 40 -3.01 -0.54 15.24
N GLU A 41 -2.67 -1.74 15.71
CA GLU A 41 -2.03 -1.91 17.02
C GLU A 41 -0.61 -1.35 17.02
N THR A 42 0.12 -1.55 15.93
CA THR A 42 1.52 -1.15 15.80
C THR A 42 1.73 0.03 14.86
N GLY A 43 0.71 0.38 14.08
CA GLY A 43 0.81 1.38 13.02
C GLY A 43 1.57 0.89 11.78
N GLU A 44 1.91 -0.40 11.74
CA GLU A 44 2.71 -0.94 10.64
C GLU A 44 1.94 -1.02 9.33
N LEU A 45 2.60 -0.58 8.26
CA LEU A 45 2.18 -0.79 6.89
C LEU A 45 3.21 -1.69 6.24
N LEU A 46 2.85 -2.95 6.02
CA LEU A 46 3.71 -3.97 5.44
C LEU A 46 3.25 -4.27 4.02
N VAL A 47 4.16 -4.18 3.07
CA VAL A 47 3.85 -4.41 1.65
C VAL A 47 4.43 -5.74 1.21
N LEU A 48 3.57 -6.62 0.70
CA LEU A 48 3.92 -7.98 0.31
C LEU A 48 3.49 -8.25 -1.13
N ASP A 49 4.16 -9.21 -1.78
CA ASP A 49 3.71 -9.78 -3.06
C ASP A 49 2.79 -10.98 -2.82
N ASP A 50 2.35 -11.66 -3.90
CA ASP A 50 1.47 -12.82 -3.80
C ASP A 50 2.10 -14.02 -3.07
N ASP A 51 3.43 -14.07 -3.00
CA ASP A 51 4.16 -15.11 -2.30
C ASP A 51 4.48 -14.74 -0.84
N ASP A 52 3.85 -13.67 -0.34
CA ASP A 52 4.08 -13.11 1.00
C ASP A 52 5.52 -12.63 1.22
N LYS A 53 6.22 -12.34 0.14
CA LYS A 53 7.56 -11.78 0.23
C LYS A 53 7.47 -10.28 0.47
N GLU A 54 8.21 -9.81 1.46
CA GLU A 54 8.20 -8.39 1.81
C GLU A 54 8.82 -7.54 0.71
N ILE A 55 8.08 -6.52 0.27
CA ILE A 55 8.56 -5.52 -0.67
C ILE A 55 9.15 -4.35 0.10
N THR A 56 8.39 -3.82 1.06
CA THR A 56 8.84 -2.74 1.95
C THR A 56 7.91 -2.67 3.17
N ARG A 57 8.31 -1.89 4.18
CA ARG A 57 7.46 -1.62 5.35
C ARG A 57 7.79 -0.27 5.95
N CYS A 58 6.83 0.28 6.69
CA CYS A 58 7.07 1.45 7.53
C CYS A 58 6.08 1.45 8.70
N VAL A 59 6.30 2.33 9.66
CA VAL A 59 5.36 2.58 10.75
C VAL A 59 4.74 3.95 10.52
N ILE A 60 3.42 4.00 10.51
CA ILE A 60 2.67 5.25 10.41
C ILE A 60 2.16 5.58 11.82
N GLU A 61 2.82 6.50 12.46
CA GLU A 61 2.57 6.83 13.87
C GLU A 61 1.12 7.22 14.15
N GLN A 62 0.49 7.92 13.22
CA GLN A 62 -0.89 8.36 13.35
C GLN A 62 -1.86 7.17 13.50
N TRP A 63 -1.49 6.01 12.97
CA TRP A 63 -2.37 4.82 12.98
C TRP A 63 -2.21 3.96 14.23
N ILE A 64 -1.19 4.22 15.05
CA ILE A 64 -0.97 3.43 16.27
C ILE A 64 -2.15 3.61 17.22
N ASP A 65 -2.70 2.48 17.67
CA ASP A 65 -3.85 2.43 18.60
C ASP A 65 -5.10 3.15 18.07
N GLU A 66 -5.23 3.30 16.77
CA GLU A 66 -6.44 3.86 16.16
C GLU A 66 -7.60 2.89 16.33
N LYS A 67 -8.70 3.36 16.91
CA LYS A 67 -9.84 2.53 17.29
C LYS A 67 -11.15 2.88 16.59
N ASP A 68 -11.11 3.72 15.56
CA ASP A 68 -12.29 4.05 14.77
C ASP A 68 -12.81 2.78 14.09
N ASP A 69 -14.11 2.54 14.17
CA ASP A 69 -14.76 1.37 13.55
C ASP A 69 -14.56 1.35 12.03
N ASP A 70 -14.41 2.50 11.42
CA ASP A 70 -14.21 2.66 9.97
C ASP A 70 -12.74 2.87 9.58
N PHE A 71 -11.81 2.46 10.45
CA PHE A 71 -10.38 2.66 10.24
C PHE A 71 -9.92 2.17 8.85
N TYR A 72 -10.24 0.92 8.50
CA TYR A 72 -9.80 0.35 7.23
C TYR A 72 -10.43 1.06 6.02
N GLU A 73 -11.68 1.50 6.14
CA GLU A 73 -12.32 2.27 5.08
C GLU A 73 -11.64 3.62 4.87
N GLN A 74 -11.27 4.29 5.96
CA GLN A 74 -10.55 5.56 5.89
C GLN A 74 -9.16 5.38 5.30
N VAL A 75 -8.45 4.33 5.71
CA VAL A 75 -7.13 4.00 5.16
C VAL A 75 -7.24 3.69 3.67
N ALA A 76 -8.24 2.89 3.28
CA ALA A 76 -8.47 2.58 1.86
C ALA A 76 -8.69 3.85 1.04
N THR A 77 -9.47 4.79 1.55
CA THR A 77 -9.75 6.05 0.88
C THR A 77 -8.49 6.86 0.63
N VAL A 78 -7.64 7.00 1.66
CA VAL A 78 -6.41 7.79 1.52
C VAL A 78 -5.40 7.08 0.62
N LEU A 79 -5.31 5.75 0.71
CA LEU A 79 -4.41 4.99 -0.16
C LEU A 79 -4.83 5.08 -1.63
N ARG A 80 -6.12 4.97 -1.93
CA ARG A 80 -6.64 5.15 -3.30
C ARG A 80 -6.28 6.51 -3.86
N LYS A 81 -6.45 7.55 -3.05
CA LYS A 81 -6.13 8.91 -3.46
C LYS A 81 -4.63 9.07 -3.77
N GLN A 82 -3.77 8.56 -2.90
CA GLN A 82 -2.33 8.67 -3.09
C GLN A 82 -1.83 7.82 -4.26
N LEU A 83 -2.38 6.62 -4.45
CA LEU A 83 -2.05 5.79 -5.61
C LEU A 83 -2.43 6.49 -6.91
N ARG A 84 -3.59 7.13 -6.94
CA ARG A 84 -4.04 7.91 -8.11
C ARG A 84 -3.10 9.08 -8.40
N SER A 85 -2.58 9.72 -7.36
CA SER A 85 -1.63 10.82 -7.51
C SER A 85 -0.30 10.38 -8.12
N HIS A 86 0.02 9.09 -8.02
CA HIS A 86 1.25 8.50 -8.56
C HIS A 86 0.98 7.56 -9.74
N GLU A 87 -0.11 7.75 -10.44
CA GLU A 87 -0.57 6.86 -11.53
C GLU A 87 0.51 6.60 -12.58
N GLU A 88 1.21 7.63 -13.03
CA GLU A 88 2.25 7.48 -14.05
C GLU A 88 3.39 6.60 -13.56
N LEU A 89 3.80 6.79 -12.31
CA LEU A 89 4.88 6.01 -11.70
C LEU A 89 4.47 4.55 -11.59
N ILE A 90 3.23 4.30 -11.12
CA ILE A 90 2.69 2.96 -10.95
C ILE A 90 2.57 2.25 -12.30
N GLU A 91 2.07 2.93 -13.32
CA GLU A 91 1.93 2.35 -14.66
C GLU A 91 3.26 1.98 -15.30
N SER A 92 4.35 2.63 -14.87
CA SER A 92 5.68 2.34 -15.38
C SER A 92 6.34 1.11 -14.75
N MET A 93 5.75 0.55 -13.70
CA MET A 93 6.32 -0.62 -13.01
C MET A 93 6.35 -1.86 -13.90
N SER A 94 7.39 -2.69 -13.72
CA SER A 94 7.59 -3.91 -14.50
C SER A 94 6.75 -5.08 -13.99
N LEU A 95 5.42 -4.86 -13.92
CA LEU A 95 4.46 -5.88 -13.52
C LEU A 95 3.54 -6.23 -14.69
N LEU A 96 3.20 -7.50 -14.81
CA LEU A 96 2.22 -7.96 -15.80
C LEU A 96 0.83 -7.47 -15.41
N LYS A 97 0.13 -6.92 -16.39
CA LYS A 97 -1.24 -6.43 -16.20
C LYS A 97 -2.26 -7.50 -16.61
N PRO A 98 -3.43 -7.57 -15.97
CA PRO A 98 -3.86 -6.71 -14.86
C PRO A 98 -3.27 -7.15 -13.53
N TYR A 99 -3.06 -6.18 -12.63
CA TYR A 99 -2.71 -6.44 -11.24
C TYR A 99 -3.45 -5.43 -10.37
N SER A 100 -3.54 -5.72 -9.06
CA SER A 100 -4.27 -4.88 -8.12
C SER A 100 -3.42 -4.53 -6.91
N PHE A 101 -3.71 -3.38 -6.32
CA PHE A 101 -3.28 -3.05 -4.97
C PHE A 101 -4.43 -3.42 -4.04
N VAL A 102 -4.15 -4.20 -3.00
CA VAL A 102 -5.16 -4.68 -2.07
C VAL A 102 -4.77 -4.28 -0.65
N LEU A 103 -5.67 -3.57 0.04
CA LEU A 103 -5.50 -3.28 1.46
C LEU A 103 -6.03 -4.46 2.26
N GLU A 104 -5.23 -4.96 3.20
CA GLU A 104 -5.60 -6.10 4.02
C GLU A 104 -5.39 -5.79 5.50
N SER A 105 -6.25 -6.36 6.36
CA SER A 105 -6.02 -6.37 7.79
C SER A 105 -4.88 -7.33 8.13
N GLU A 106 -4.35 -7.24 9.35
CA GLU A 106 -3.25 -8.09 9.80
C GLU A 106 -3.56 -9.58 9.67
N GLU A 107 -4.79 -9.97 9.96
CA GLU A 107 -5.25 -11.37 9.86
C GLU A 107 -5.82 -11.72 8.49
N ARG A 108 -5.85 -10.74 7.57
CA ARG A 108 -6.39 -10.87 6.22
C ARG A 108 -7.87 -11.24 6.14
N ASP A 109 -8.60 -11.00 7.23
CA ASP A 109 -10.04 -11.21 7.27
C ASP A 109 -10.83 -10.03 6.69
N GLU A 110 -10.18 -8.90 6.46
CA GLU A 110 -10.76 -7.73 5.82
C GLU A 110 -9.88 -7.30 4.66
N GLN A 111 -10.46 -7.14 3.48
CA GLN A 111 -9.74 -6.77 2.27
C GLN A 111 -10.50 -5.69 1.50
N HIS A 112 -9.76 -4.72 0.96
CA HIS A 112 -10.29 -3.64 0.14
C HIS A 112 -9.43 -3.49 -1.11
N GLU A 113 -10.01 -3.69 -2.28
CA GLU A 113 -9.32 -3.45 -3.54
C GLU A 113 -9.18 -1.94 -3.76
N LEU A 114 -7.99 -1.49 -4.11
CA LEU A 114 -7.67 -0.07 -4.22
C LEU A 114 -7.68 0.47 -5.66
#